data_7c7e5f03350ae778e12106cf3d7fff2f
#
_entry.id   7c7e5f03350ae778e12106cf3d7fff2f
#
_cell.length_a   1.000
_cell.length_b   1.000
_cell.length_c   1.000
_cell.angle_alpha   90.00
_cell.angle_beta   90.00
_cell.angle_gamma   90.00
#
_symmetry.space_group_name_H-M   'P 1'
#
loop_
_entity.id
_entity.type
_entity.pdbx_description
1 polymer ?
#
loop_
_entity_poly.entity_id
_entity_poly.type
_entity_poly.pdbx_seq_one_letter_code
_entity_poly.pdbx_strand_id
1 'polypeptide(L)'
;MKENIIPHSIEAEQAVLGSMFLTKYALQKSIESLNENLFYLDSHSKIFSTIRDLSENNKPIDIMTVSEELKKRNLLNSIGGIEYLTEVARSVPTAANIDEYIRIVEEKAILRRLIDEGTSIVTEAYNSTNSINEILDNAETKILNVVKTRKGTEFRSIQDVLFKTQSDLEKISKNKGEMTGIATGFYKLDKITSGLHPNELIIIAARPGMGKTAFALNLATNMAISGKTVALFNMEMSAEQLAMRMLSSVGQIFGDKLKSGNLKNEDWKRVNEAISRLADTKMYIDDTAGMTISEIRAKCRRLASMKDGLDVIIIDYLQLIQGTDRYKGNRVQEVTEISRNLKTLAMELKVPVIALSQLSRSVEGKGRKDNRPILSDLRESGSIEQDADIVAMLTCKIGKYFILCHSLDIKPKDKAGLH
;
A
#
# COMPACT_ATOMS: atom_id res chain seq x y z
N MET A 1 -38.96 9.28 -16.41
CA MET A 1 -37.52 9.17 -16.17
C MET A 1 -37.18 10.38 -15.28
N LYS A 2 -36.56 10.17 -14.09
CA LYS A 2 -36.04 11.30 -13.31
C LYS A 2 -34.93 11.92 -14.16
N GLU A 3 -35.00 13.22 -14.41
CA GLU A 3 -33.88 13.96 -15.01
C GLU A 3 -32.65 13.71 -14.15
N ASN A 4 -31.57 13.23 -14.77
CA ASN A 4 -30.29 13.02 -14.10
C ASN A 4 -29.63 14.39 -13.87
N ILE A 5 -30.05 15.07 -12.80
CA ILE A 5 -29.45 16.35 -12.39
C ILE A 5 -28.05 16.06 -11.87
N ILE A 6 -27.05 16.75 -12.41
CA ILE A 6 -25.66 16.68 -11.95
C ILE A 6 -25.61 17.06 -10.46
N PRO A 7 -24.97 16.23 -9.58
CA PRO A 7 -24.93 16.49 -8.15
C PRO A 7 -24.26 17.82 -7.80
N HIS A 8 -24.98 18.74 -7.16
CA HIS A 8 -24.48 20.04 -6.71
C HIS A 8 -25.27 20.54 -5.51
N SER A 9 -24.78 21.56 -4.81
CA SER A 9 -25.50 22.40 -3.86
C SER A 9 -24.94 23.80 -3.92
N ILE A 10 -25.65 24.67 -4.64
CA ILE A 10 -25.29 26.09 -4.80
C ILE A 10 -25.27 26.78 -3.44
N GLU A 11 -26.26 26.46 -2.59
CA GLU A 11 -26.39 27.03 -1.26
C GLU A 11 -25.18 26.70 -0.37
N ALA A 12 -24.66 25.45 -0.44
CA ALA A 12 -23.49 25.05 0.32
C ALA A 12 -22.22 25.74 -0.21
N GLU A 13 -22.08 25.88 -1.53
CA GLU A 13 -20.97 26.60 -2.13
C GLU A 13 -20.96 28.09 -1.73
N GLN A 14 -22.12 28.74 -1.79
CA GLN A 14 -22.29 30.13 -1.33
C GLN A 14 -21.98 30.25 0.16
N ALA A 15 -22.44 29.28 0.97
CA ALA A 15 -22.19 29.28 2.40
C ALA A 15 -20.70 29.12 2.75
N VAL A 16 -19.96 28.30 2.02
CA VAL A 16 -18.50 28.21 2.16
C VAL A 16 -17.86 29.56 1.84
N LEU A 17 -18.13 30.10 0.65
CA LEU A 17 -17.54 31.35 0.21
C LEU A 17 -17.90 32.53 1.13
N GLY A 18 -19.17 32.61 1.56
CA GLY A 18 -19.64 33.64 2.53
C GLY A 18 -18.92 33.53 3.87
N SER A 19 -18.71 32.29 4.36
CA SER A 19 -18.00 32.04 5.62
C SER A 19 -16.55 32.51 5.57
N MET A 20 -15.87 32.41 4.39
CA MET A 20 -14.49 32.85 4.18
C MET A 20 -14.34 34.39 4.39
N PHE A 21 -15.38 35.18 4.15
CA PHE A 21 -15.39 36.60 4.44
C PHE A 21 -15.60 36.92 5.91
N LEU A 22 -16.22 36.00 6.68
CA LEU A 22 -16.63 36.27 8.07
C LEU A 22 -15.50 36.00 9.07
N THR A 23 -14.72 34.93 8.92
CA THR A 23 -13.72 34.54 9.93
C THR A 23 -12.45 34.02 9.30
N LYS A 24 -11.31 34.29 9.95
CA LYS A 24 -9.99 33.71 9.53
C LYS A 24 -9.96 32.19 9.63
N TYR A 25 -10.68 31.62 10.61
CA TYR A 25 -10.77 30.17 10.77
C TYR A 25 -11.46 29.53 9.54
N ALA A 26 -12.62 30.05 9.14
CA ALA A 26 -13.33 29.55 7.97
C ALA A 26 -12.53 29.73 6.67
N LEU A 27 -11.82 30.85 6.53
CA LEU A 27 -10.93 31.10 5.42
C LEU A 27 -9.84 30.04 5.32
N GLN A 28 -9.08 29.82 6.40
CA GLN A 28 -8.01 28.83 6.43
C GLN A 28 -8.52 27.40 6.20
N LYS A 29 -9.58 27.03 6.91
CA LYS A 29 -10.20 25.70 6.79
C LYS A 29 -10.69 25.41 5.38
N SER A 30 -11.31 26.40 4.73
CA SER A 30 -11.79 26.26 3.34
C SER A 30 -10.63 26.11 2.35
N ILE A 31 -9.53 26.88 2.50
CA ILE A 31 -8.35 26.78 1.63
C ILE A 31 -7.62 25.45 1.82
N GLU A 32 -7.57 24.94 3.05
CA GLU A 32 -6.95 23.64 3.35
C GLU A 32 -7.74 22.45 2.78
N SER A 33 -9.07 22.52 2.82
CA SER A 33 -9.93 21.39 2.45
C SER A 33 -10.40 21.40 1.00
N LEU A 34 -10.55 22.59 0.39
CA LEU A 34 -11.14 22.74 -0.94
C LEU A 34 -10.14 23.27 -1.96
N ASN A 35 -10.45 23.00 -3.21
CA ASN A 35 -9.81 23.64 -4.37
C ASN A 35 -10.87 24.08 -5.38
N GLU A 36 -10.49 24.92 -6.35
CA GLU A 36 -11.38 25.50 -7.35
C GLU A 36 -12.19 24.46 -8.15
N ASN A 37 -11.67 23.27 -8.38
CA ASN A 37 -12.32 22.22 -9.19
C ASN A 37 -13.45 21.50 -8.44
N LEU A 38 -13.60 21.74 -7.13
CA LEU A 38 -14.66 21.14 -6.32
C LEU A 38 -15.98 21.90 -6.41
N PHE A 39 -15.96 23.13 -6.90
CA PHE A 39 -17.16 23.95 -7.08
C PHE A 39 -17.87 23.58 -8.39
N TYR A 40 -19.21 23.60 -8.34
CA TYR A 40 -20.04 23.33 -9.51
C TYR A 40 -20.18 24.56 -10.39
N LEU A 41 -20.38 25.75 -9.78
CA LEU A 41 -20.48 26.99 -10.52
C LEU A 41 -19.07 27.55 -10.80
N ASP A 42 -18.82 27.86 -12.06
CA ASP A 42 -17.57 28.51 -12.51
C ASP A 42 -17.34 29.87 -11.82
N SER A 43 -18.43 30.61 -11.53
CA SER A 43 -18.36 31.84 -10.74
C SER A 43 -17.81 31.61 -9.33
N HIS A 44 -18.26 30.54 -8.64
CA HIS A 44 -17.77 30.18 -7.31
C HIS A 44 -16.31 29.72 -7.33
N SER A 45 -15.93 28.93 -8.32
CA SER A 45 -14.55 28.52 -8.58
C SER A 45 -13.62 29.73 -8.71
N LYS A 46 -14.01 30.75 -9.50
CA LYS A 46 -13.26 31.99 -9.71
C LYS A 46 -13.17 32.84 -8.44
N ILE A 47 -14.26 32.96 -7.68
CA ILE A 47 -14.26 33.68 -6.41
C ILE A 47 -13.32 32.96 -5.43
N PHE A 48 -13.42 31.65 -5.27
CA PHE A 48 -12.58 30.86 -4.38
C PHE A 48 -11.09 31.02 -4.72
N SER A 49 -10.71 30.83 -6.00
CA SER A 49 -9.31 30.95 -6.42
C SER A 49 -8.76 32.34 -6.15
N THR A 50 -9.58 33.38 -6.35
CA THR A 50 -9.16 34.77 -6.09
C THR A 50 -8.97 35.02 -4.59
N ILE A 51 -9.86 34.54 -3.73
CA ILE A 51 -9.73 34.64 -2.27
C ILE A 51 -8.48 33.88 -1.79
N ARG A 52 -8.23 32.66 -2.29
CA ARG A 52 -7.04 31.87 -1.96
C ARG A 52 -5.76 32.64 -2.32
N ASP A 53 -5.64 33.15 -3.54
CA ASP A 53 -4.46 33.86 -4.01
C ASP A 53 -4.22 35.17 -3.22
N LEU A 54 -5.28 35.87 -2.81
CA LEU A 54 -5.16 37.03 -1.92
C LEU A 54 -4.65 36.61 -0.54
N SER A 55 -5.16 35.51 0.01
CA SER A 55 -4.74 34.96 1.29
C SER A 55 -3.28 34.55 1.30
N GLU A 56 -2.83 33.84 0.26
CA GLU A 56 -1.44 33.42 0.08
C GLU A 56 -0.47 34.61 0.00
N ASN A 57 -0.93 35.73 -0.57
CA ASN A 57 -0.17 36.98 -0.64
C ASN A 57 -0.34 37.88 0.60
N ASN A 58 -0.94 37.35 1.68
CA ASN A 58 -1.21 38.08 2.95
C ASN A 58 -1.97 39.40 2.75
N LYS A 59 -2.85 39.47 1.75
CA LYS A 59 -3.74 40.61 1.53
C LYS A 59 -5.05 40.45 2.34
N PRO A 60 -5.67 41.56 2.74
CA PRO A 60 -6.97 41.48 3.43
C PRO A 60 -8.06 40.90 2.54
N ILE A 61 -8.95 40.12 3.13
CA ILE A 61 -10.07 39.47 2.44
C ILE A 61 -11.35 40.19 2.85
N ASP A 62 -11.79 41.07 1.97
CA ASP A 62 -13.08 41.76 2.05
C ASP A 62 -13.66 41.95 0.65
N ILE A 63 -14.93 42.38 0.56
CA ILE A 63 -15.64 42.50 -0.71
C ILE A 63 -14.90 43.45 -1.68
N MET A 64 -14.31 44.53 -1.14
CA MET A 64 -13.64 45.53 -1.97
C MET A 64 -12.33 44.97 -2.57
N THR A 65 -11.49 44.35 -1.74
CA THR A 65 -10.21 43.78 -2.19
C THR A 65 -10.40 42.61 -3.18
N VAL A 66 -11.38 41.75 -2.92
CA VAL A 66 -11.73 40.63 -3.82
C VAL A 66 -12.31 41.19 -5.14
N SER A 67 -13.19 42.18 -5.08
CA SER A 67 -13.76 42.81 -6.26
C SER A 67 -12.69 43.47 -7.15
N GLU A 68 -11.74 44.22 -6.57
CA GLU A 68 -10.64 44.84 -7.28
C GLU A 68 -9.71 43.80 -7.91
N GLU A 69 -9.41 42.71 -7.23
CA GLU A 69 -8.58 41.64 -7.77
C GLU A 69 -9.27 40.92 -8.95
N LEU A 70 -10.59 40.61 -8.79
CA LEU A 70 -11.41 40.06 -9.88
C LEU A 70 -11.49 40.99 -11.08
N LYS A 71 -11.56 42.29 -10.86
CA LYS A 71 -11.56 43.31 -11.92
C LYS A 71 -10.22 43.33 -12.67
N LYS A 72 -9.10 43.30 -11.94
CA LYS A 72 -7.74 43.24 -12.56
C LYS A 72 -7.58 42.00 -13.42
N ARG A 73 -8.20 40.88 -13.05
CA ARG A 73 -8.19 39.63 -13.80
C ARG A 73 -9.22 39.57 -14.92
N ASN A 74 -10.03 40.63 -15.11
CA ASN A 74 -11.16 40.70 -16.06
C ASN A 74 -12.23 39.61 -15.78
N LEU A 75 -12.38 39.14 -14.53
CA LEU A 75 -13.30 38.09 -14.12
C LEU A 75 -14.58 38.64 -13.48
N LEU A 76 -14.61 39.89 -13.03
CA LEU A 76 -15.72 40.46 -12.27
C LEU A 76 -17.06 40.36 -13.01
N ASN A 77 -17.10 40.65 -14.29
CA ASN A 77 -18.35 40.54 -15.06
C ASN A 77 -18.79 39.08 -15.29
N SER A 78 -17.84 38.14 -15.38
CA SER A 78 -18.15 36.71 -15.60
C SER A 78 -18.69 36.03 -14.38
N ILE A 79 -18.50 36.59 -13.18
CA ILE A 79 -19.08 36.05 -11.93
C ILE A 79 -20.44 36.63 -11.59
N GLY A 80 -20.95 37.60 -12.34
CA GLY A 80 -22.21 38.32 -12.07
C GLY A 80 -22.03 39.68 -11.40
N GLY A 81 -20.82 40.26 -11.46
CA GLY A 81 -20.53 41.60 -10.96
C GLY A 81 -20.37 41.70 -9.45
N ILE A 82 -20.26 42.89 -8.93
CA ILE A 82 -20.11 43.19 -7.51
C ILE A 82 -21.39 42.84 -6.73
N GLU A 83 -22.55 42.88 -7.38
CA GLU A 83 -23.84 42.55 -6.77
C GLU A 83 -23.85 41.09 -6.34
N TYR A 84 -23.48 40.17 -7.22
CA TYR A 84 -23.40 38.74 -6.91
C TYR A 84 -22.34 38.43 -5.85
N LEU A 85 -21.15 39.04 -5.93
CA LEU A 85 -20.12 38.91 -4.90
C LEU A 85 -20.64 39.35 -3.52
N THR A 86 -21.43 40.39 -3.47
CA THR A 86 -22.05 40.89 -2.23
C THR A 86 -23.13 39.95 -1.71
N GLU A 87 -23.92 39.36 -2.59
CA GLU A 87 -24.89 38.30 -2.27
C GLU A 87 -24.20 37.09 -1.63
N VAL A 88 -23.14 36.56 -2.27
CA VAL A 88 -22.34 35.46 -1.77
C VAL A 88 -21.72 35.78 -0.41
N ALA A 89 -21.12 36.95 -0.23
CA ALA A 89 -20.50 37.36 1.03
C ALA A 89 -21.51 37.46 2.17
N ARG A 90 -22.79 37.69 1.86
CA ARG A 90 -23.90 37.81 2.84
C ARG A 90 -24.77 36.54 2.92
N SER A 91 -24.42 35.47 2.22
CA SER A 91 -25.24 34.26 2.14
C SER A 91 -25.41 33.53 3.49
N VAL A 92 -24.52 33.75 4.45
CA VAL A 92 -24.57 33.15 5.77
C VAL A 92 -24.41 34.20 6.87
N PRO A 93 -25.16 34.08 7.98
CA PRO A 93 -25.03 34.99 9.11
C PRO A 93 -23.86 34.66 10.05
N THR A 94 -23.35 33.43 9.97
CA THR A 94 -22.28 32.92 10.83
C THR A 94 -21.47 31.82 10.12
N ALA A 95 -20.18 31.73 10.44
CA ALA A 95 -19.26 30.68 9.95
C ALA A 95 -19.21 29.45 10.86
N ALA A 96 -20.12 29.32 11.85
CA ALA A 96 -20.06 28.23 12.84
C ALA A 96 -20.16 26.82 12.22
N ASN A 97 -20.85 26.68 11.10
CA ASN A 97 -21.10 25.39 10.44
C ASN A 97 -20.20 25.15 9.21
N ILE A 98 -19.06 25.82 9.13
CA ILE A 98 -18.18 25.74 7.95
C ILE A 98 -17.77 24.30 7.58
N ASP A 99 -17.48 23.47 8.58
CA ASP A 99 -17.09 22.07 8.36
C ASP A 99 -18.18 21.26 7.65
N GLU A 100 -19.45 21.50 7.98
CA GLU A 100 -20.58 20.85 7.33
C GLU A 100 -20.79 21.35 5.89
N TYR A 101 -20.62 22.65 5.66
CA TYR A 101 -20.73 23.22 4.31
C TYR A 101 -19.60 22.66 3.39
N ILE A 102 -18.37 22.60 3.89
CA ILE A 102 -17.24 21.98 3.19
C ILE A 102 -17.57 20.53 2.85
N ARG A 103 -18.06 19.75 3.82
CA ARG A 103 -18.42 18.34 3.63
C ARG A 103 -19.44 18.15 2.52
N ILE A 104 -20.47 18.99 2.46
CA ILE A 104 -21.51 18.92 1.41
C ILE A 104 -20.90 19.21 0.04
N VAL A 105 -20.05 20.23 -0.09
CA VAL A 105 -19.37 20.56 -1.36
C VAL A 105 -18.48 19.41 -1.82
N GLU A 106 -17.67 18.83 -0.94
CA GLU A 106 -16.82 17.68 -1.22
C GLU A 106 -17.62 16.45 -1.67
N GLU A 107 -18.71 16.10 -0.96
CA GLU A 107 -19.55 14.97 -1.32
C GLU A 107 -20.16 15.12 -2.73
N LYS A 108 -20.65 16.34 -3.04
CA LYS A 108 -21.22 16.61 -4.37
C LYS A 108 -20.14 16.57 -5.46
N ALA A 109 -18.95 17.09 -5.19
CA ALA A 109 -17.82 17.03 -6.10
C ALA A 109 -17.34 15.58 -6.37
N ILE A 110 -17.28 14.74 -5.33
CA ILE A 110 -16.94 13.31 -5.45
C ILE A 110 -17.97 12.60 -6.36
N LEU A 111 -19.27 12.88 -6.16
CA LEU A 111 -20.31 12.28 -7.00
C LEU A 111 -20.19 12.73 -8.47
N ARG A 112 -19.88 13.99 -8.75
CA ARG A 112 -19.61 14.48 -10.12
C ARG A 112 -18.43 13.75 -10.73
N ARG A 113 -17.30 13.68 -10.02
CA ARG A 113 -16.12 12.98 -10.49
C ARG A 113 -16.39 11.49 -10.75
N LEU A 114 -17.19 10.85 -9.91
CA LEU A 114 -17.59 9.46 -10.12
C LEU A 114 -18.42 9.28 -11.39
N ILE A 115 -19.32 10.23 -11.69
CA ILE A 115 -20.11 10.26 -12.94
C ILE A 115 -19.20 10.46 -14.14
N ASP A 116 -18.24 11.40 -14.08
CA ASP A 116 -17.32 11.72 -15.16
C ASP A 116 -16.41 10.52 -15.49
N GLU A 117 -15.79 9.93 -14.46
CA GLU A 117 -14.93 8.76 -14.62
C GLU A 117 -15.74 7.53 -15.09
N GLY A 118 -16.95 7.33 -14.56
CA GLY A 118 -17.85 6.28 -15.02
C GLY A 118 -18.21 6.45 -16.50
N THR A 119 -18.54 7.67 -16.94
CA THR A 119 -18.84 7.99 -18.35
C THR A 119 -17.61 7.77 -19.23
N SER A 120 -16.42 8.14 -18.75
CA SER A 120 -15.15 7.89 -19.42
C SER A 120 -14.86 6.40 -19.60
N ILE A 121 -15.10 5.58 -18.57
CA ILE A 121 -14.96 4.11 -18.65
C ILE A 121 -15.92 3.52 -19.67
N VAL A 122 -17.19 3.93 -19.65
CA VAL A 122 -18.20 3.47 -20.63
C VAL A 122 -17.78 3.85 -22.05
N THR A 123 -17.32 5.07 -22.26
CA THR A 123 -16.87 5.55 -23.58
C THR A 123 -15.66 4.75 -24.08
N GLU A 124 -14.69 4.48 -23.21
CA GLU A 124 -13.50 3.71 -23.53
C GLU A 124 -13.86 2.24 -23.90
N ALA A 125 -14.81 1.66 -23.19
CA ALA A 125 -15.33 0.32 -23.48
C ALA A 125 -16.04 0.23 -24.83
N TYR A 126 -16.80 1.25 -25.23
CA TYR A 126 -17.41 1.31 -26.56
C TYR A 126 -16.41 1.49 -27.69
N ASN A 127 -15.36 2.27 -27.49
CA ASN A 127 -14.35 2.55 -28.53
C ASN A 127 -13.38 1.39 -28.78
N SER A 128 -13.24 0.44 -27.84
CA SER A 128 -12.48 -0.83 -27.89
C SER A 128 -11.19 -0.84 -28.74
N THR A 129 -10.40 0.23 -28.69
CA THR A 129 -9.12 0.32 -29.38
C THR A 129 -7.97 -0.36 -28.64
N ASN A 130 -8.14 -0.56 -27.32
CA ASN A 130 -7.15 -1.16 -26.43
C ASN A 130 -7.50 -2.62 -26.11
N SER A 131 -6.53 -3.37 -25.57
CA SER A 131 -6.78 -4.72 -25.09
C SER A 131 -7.75 -4.71 -23.91
N ILE A 132 -8.50 -5.80 -23.71
CA ILE A 132 -9.46 -5.93 -22.60
C ILE A 132 -8.80 -5.70 -21.24
N ASN A 133 -7.56 -6.19 -21.06
CA ASN A 133 -6.81 -6.05 -19.82
C ASN A 133 -6.44 -4.58 -19.55
N GLU A 134 -6.01 -3.84 -20.57
CA GLU A 134 -5.71 -2.40 -20.45
C GLU A 134 -6.96 -1.58 -20.09
N ILE A 135 -8.11 -1.91 -20.68
CA ILE A 135 -9.39 -1.22 -20.36
C ILE A 135 -9.78 -1.49 -18.91
N LEU A 136 -9.62 -2.73 -18.41
CA LEU A 136 -9.90 -3.08 -17.02
C LEU A 136 -8.95 -2.39 -16.03
N ASP A 137 -7.65 -2.37 -16.31
CA ASP A 137 -6.65 -1.72 -15.46
C ASP A 137 -6.86 -0.19 -15.41
N ASN A 138 -7.20 0.42 -16.55
CA ASN A 138 -7.55 1.83 -16.62
C ASN A 138 -8.83 2.13 -15.82
N ALA A 139 -9.86 1.31 -15.93
CA ALA A 139 -11.10 1.48 -15.20
C ALA A 139 -10.88 1.37 -13.68
N GLU A 140 -10.11 0.37 -13.22
CA GLU A 140 -9.72 0.25 -11.81
C GLU A 140 -8.98 1.50 -11.32
N THR A 141 -8.00 1.97 -12.11
CA THR A 141 -7.20 3.15 -11.77
C THR A 141 -8.06 4.40 -11.64
N LYS A 142 -9.00 4.63 -12.57
CA LYS A 142 -9.94 5.76 -12.54
C LYS A 142 -10.82 5.73 -11.30
N ILE A 143 -11.44 4.58 -10.98
CA ILE A 143 -12.28 4.42 -9.79
C ILE A 143 -11.46 4.65 -8.50
N LEU A 144 -10.25 4.09 -8.41
CA LEU A 144 -9.38 4.25 -7.25
C LEU A 144 -8.95 5.70 -7.05
N ASN A 145 -8.73 6.47 -8.12
CA ASN A 145 -8.38 7.89 -8.02
C ASN A 145 -9.54 8.71 -7.43
N VAL A 146 -10.79 8.38 -7.74
CA VAL A 146 -11.95 9.01 -7.08
C VAL A 146 -11.94 8.75 -5.57
N VAL A 147 -11.64 7.51 -5.15
CA VAL A 147 -11.60 7.12 -3.72
C VAL A 147 -10.43 7.77 -2.98
N LYS A 148 -9.25 7.87 -3.61
CA LYS A 148 -8.03 8.47 -3.01
C LYS A 148 -8.22 9.96 -2.72
N THR A 149 -8.95 10.68 -3.55
CA THR A 149 -9.20 12.11 -3.35
C THR A 149 -10.01 12.38 -2.07
N ARG A 150 -10.75 11.40 -1.57
CA ARG A 150 -11.49 11.47 -0.29
C ARG A 150 -10.57 11.47 0.94
N LYS A 151 -9.34 10.96 0.82
CA LYS A 151 -8.32 11.00 1.87
C LYS A 151 -7.25 12.00 1.44
N GLY A 152 -7.55 13.28 1.54
CA GLY A 152 -6.51 14.30 1.49
C GLY A 152 -5.40 13.88 2.46
N THR A 153 -4.15 13.90 2.01
CA THR A 153 -2.98 13.75 2.86
C THR A 153 -2.85 15.02 3.71
N GLU A 154 -3.74 15.18 4.68
CA GLU A 154 -3.61 16.24 5.68
C GLU A 154 -2.30 16.02 6.42
N PHE A 155 -1.51 17.08 6.56
CA PHE A 155 -0.40 17.09 7.49
C PHE A 155 -0.96 16.78 8.88
N ARG A 156 -0.45 15.74 9.52
CA ARG A 156 -0.80 15.45 10.90
C ARG A 156 0.02 16.36 11.81
N SER A 157 -0.62 16.99 12.79
CA SER A 157 0.13 17.73 13.78
C SER A 157 1.05 16.78 14.54
N ILE A 158 2.26 17.23 14.86
CA ILE A 158 3.18 16.43 15.67
C ILE A 158 2.55 16.03 17.01
N GLN A 159 1.67 16.86 17.53
CA GLN A 159 0.93 16.62 18.77
C GLN A 159 0.05 15.37 18.65
N ASP A 160 -0.75 15.25 17.58
CA ASP A 160 -1.62 14.10 17.35
C ASP A 160 -0.81 12.81 17.14
N VAL A 161 0.33 12.92 16.43
CA VAL A 161 1.24 11.80 16.24
C VAL A 161 1.82 11.34 17.57
N LEU A 162 2.26 12.26 18.43
CA LEU A 162 2.82 11.95 19.75
C LEU A 162 1.81 11.31 20.70
N PHE A 163 0.58 11.81 20.77
CA PHE A 163 -0.46 11.20 21.59
C PHE A 163 -0.78 9.77 21.16
N LYS A 164 -0.85 9.53 19.84
CA LYS A 164 -1.04 8.17 19.32
C LYS A 164 0.16 7.28 19.66
N THR A 165 1.37 7.77 19.46
CA THR A 165 2.60 7.03 19.77
C THR A 165 2.69 6.70 21.27
N GLN A 166 2.32 7.63 22.14
CA GLN A 166 2.25 7.38 23.58
C GLN A 166 1.28 6.26 23.94
N SER A 167 0.07 6.29 23.38
CA SER A 167 -0.92 5.21 23.59
C SER A 167 -0.40 3.84 23.13
N ASP A 168 0.32 3.79 22.00
CA ASP A 168 0.90 2.56 21.49
C ASP A 168 2.06 2.07 22.38
N LEU A 169 2.91 2.98 22.88
CA LEU A 169 3.96 2.67 23.86
C LEU A 169 3.39 2.14 25.17
N GLU A 170 2.28 2.71 25.66
CA GLU A 170 1.61 2.21 26.87
C GLU A 170 1.09 0.78 26.71
N LYS A 171 0.55 0.44 25.53
CA LYS A 171 0.13 -0.95 25.20
C LYS A 171 1.31 -1.91 25.21
N ILE A 172 2.43 -1.53 24.55
CA ILE A 172 3.67 -2.31 24.51
C ILE A 172 4.23 -2.49 25.93
N SER A 173 4.23 -1.43 26.74
CA SER A 173 4.74 -1.47 28.12
C SER A 173 3.93 -2.38 29.04
N LYS A 174 2.62 -2.48 28.84
CA LYS A 174 1.75 -3.40 29.59
C LYS A 174 2.02 -4.86 29.25
N ASN A 175 2.41 -5.13 28.00
CA ASN A 175 2.71 -6.46 27.48
C ASN A 175 4.22 -6.76 27.54
N LYS A 176 4.86 -6.52 28.69
CA LYS A 176 6.30 -6.74 28.90
C LYS A 176 6.74 -8.15 28.47
N GLY A 177 7.52 -8.20 27.38
CA GLY A 177 8.08 -9.45 26.85
C GLY A 177 7.31 -10.07 25.71
N GLU A 178 6.15 -9.52 25.31
CA GLU A 178 5.46 -9.92 24.09
C GLU A 178 6.08 -9.24 22.87
N MET A 179 6.09 -9.98 21.77
CA MET A 179 6.60 -9.52 20.49
C MET A 179 5.68 -8.43 19.92
N THR A 180 6.25 -7.33 19.44
CA THR A 180 5.48 -6.20 18.94
C THR A 180 4.97 -6.42 17.50
N GLY A 181 5.67 -7.24 16.71
CA GLY A 181 5.33 -7.62 15.35
C GLY A 181 4.73 -9.02 15.24
N ILE A 182 4.50 -9.46 14.00
CA ILE A 182 4.04 -10.82 13.70
C ILE A 182 5.19 -11.79 13.91
N ALA A 183 5.00 -12.78 14.77
CA ALA A 183 5.98 -13.82 15.02
C ALA A 183 6.22 -14.68 13.78
N THR A 184 7.49 -14.85 13.41
CA THR A 184 7.89 -15.71 12.27
C THR A 184 7.94 -17.20 12.64
N GLY A 185 7.98 -17.50 13.94
CA GLY A 185 8.21 -18.84 14.48
C GLY A 185 9.69 -19.26 14.49
N PHE A 186 10.59 -18.37 14.07
CA PHE A 186 12.04 -18.57 14.17
C PHE A 186 12.59 -17.71 15.30
N TYR A 187 12.78 -18.30 16.46
CA TYR A 187 13.13 -17.59 17.72
C TYR A 187 14.25 -16.55 17.56
N LYS A 188 15.34 -16.92 16.86
CA LYS A 188 16.48 -16.01 16.71
C LYS A 188 16.16 -14.83 15.76
N LEU A 189 15.38 -15.08 14.71
CA LEU A 189 14.91 -14.03 13.81
C LEU A 189 13.98 -13.09 14.56
N ASP A 190 13.02 -13.64 15.25
CA ASP A 190 12.04 -12.91 16.04
C ASP A 190 12.71 -12.04 17.12
N LYS A 191 13.77 -12.55 17.76
CA LYS A 191 14.55 -11.80 18.75
C LYS A 191 15.28 -10.59 18.14
N ILE A 192 15.70 -10.66 16.87
CA ILE A 192 16.40 -9.57 16.19
C ILE A 192 15.41 -8.53 15.67
N THR A 193 14.31 -8.99 15.05
CA THR A 193 13.34 -8.11 14.39
C THR A 193 12.22 -7.65 15.31
N SER A 194 12.05 -8.27 16.50
CA SER A 194 10.86 -8.14 17.35
C SER A 194 9.57 -8.51 16.63
N GLY A 195 9.64 -9.46 15.68
CA GLY A 195 8.59 -9.83 14.75
C GLY A 195 8.56 -8.94 13.49
N LEU A 196 7.63 -9.21 12.59
CA LEU A 196 7.44 -8.44 11.35
C LEU A 196 6.40 -7.35 11.56
N HIS A 197 6.72 -6.12 11.18
CA HIS A 197 5.86 -4.97 11.45
C HIS A 197 5.09 -4.52 10.20
N PRO A 198 3.94 -3.87 10.38
CA PRO A 198 3.21 -3.24 9.28
C PRO A 198 4.09 -2.26 8.50
N ASN A 199 3.84 -2.15 7.20
CA ASN A 199 4.54 -1.26 6.26
C ASN A 199 5.98 -1.67 5.93
N GLU A 200 6.48 -2.80 6.43
CA GLU A 200 7.83 -3.28 6.13
C GLU A 200 7.87 -4.09 4.83
N LEU A 201 8.89 -3.84 4.01
CA LEU A 201 9.31 -4.70 2.91
C LEU A 201 10.52 -5.52 3.37
N ILE A 202 10.34 -6.83 3.48
CA ILE A 202 11.35 -7.79 3.90
C ILE A 202 11.83 -8.58 2.68
N ILE A 203 13.12 -8.52 2.39
CA ILE A 203 13.73 -9.29 1.29
C ILE A 203 14.45 -10.50 1.88
N ILE A 204 14.09 -11.69 1.39
CA ILE A 204 14.80 -12.92 1.69
C ILE A 204 15.58 -13.34 0.44
N ALA A 205 16.90 -13.22 0.50
CA ALA A 205 17.78 -13.47 -0.63
C ALA A 205 18.63 -14.73 -0.45
N ALA A 206 18.75 -15.53 -1.51
CA ALA A 206 19.57 -16.73 -1.49
C ALA A 206 20.06 -17.11 -2.89
N ARG A 207 21.14 -17.91 -2.95
CA ARG A 207 21.51 -18.63 -4.17
C ARG A 207 20.53 -19.79 -4.41
N PRO A 208 20.36 -20.24 -5.68
CA PRO A 208 19.61 -21.45 -5.99
C PRO A 208 20.03 -22.64 -5.14
N GLY A 209 19.09 -23.45 -4.70
CA GLY A 209 19.36 -24.63 -3.88
C GLY A 209 19.62 -24.36 -2.38
N MET A 210 19.68 -23.11 -1.93
CA MET A 210 19.91 -22.75 -0.52
C MET A 210 18.64 -22.79 0.34
N GLY A 211 17.52 -23.33 -0.14
CA GLY A 211 16.31 -23.51 0.62
C GLY A 211 15.43 -22.25 0.80
N LYS A 212 15.57 -21.25 -0.09
CA LYS A 212 14.79 -19.99 -0.06
C LYS A 212 13.28 -20.25 0.06
N THR A 213 12.70 -20.99 -0.90
CA THR A 213 11.28 -21.36 -0.90
C THR A 213 10.88 -22.18 0.33
N ALA A 214 11.72 -23.10 0.78
CA ALA A 214 11.45 -23.89 1.98
C ALA A 214 11.40 -23.03 3.24
N PHE A 215 12.31 -22.07 3.37
CA PHE A 215 12.30 -21.12 4.48
C PHE A 215 11.05 -20.23 4.48
N ALA A 216 10.71 -19.65 3.32
CA ALA A 216 9.52 -18.80 3.18
C ALA A 216 8.22 -19.59 3.45
N LEU A 217 8.16 -20.85 2.99
CA LEU A 217 7.01 -21.71 3.23
C LEU A 217 6.85 -22.04 4.72
N ASN A 218 7.94 -22.27 5.45
CA ASN A 218 7.89 -22.47 6.89
C ASN A 218 7.48 -21.18 7.63
N LEU A 219 7.96 -20.00 7.18
CA LEU A 219 7.48 -18.71 7.69
C LEU A 219 5.96 -18.59 7.52
N ALA A 220 5.48 -18.80 6.28
CA ALA A 220 4.05 -18.77 5.96
C ALA A 220 3.24 -19.72 6.84
N THR A 221 3.70 -20.97 6.98
CA THR A 221 3.04 -22.00 7.75
C THR A 221 2.99 -21.65 9.24
N ASN A 222 4.10 -21.19 9.84
CA ASN A 222 4.16 -20.81 11.24
C ASN A 222 3.20 -19.65 11.55
N MET A 223 3.21 -18.61 10.71
CA MET A 223 2.32 -17.46 10.86
C MET A 223 0.86 -17.85 10.69
N ALA A 224 0.52 -18.70 9.71
CA ALA A 224 -0.84 -19.17 9.50
C ALA A 224 -1.35 -20.04 10.67
N ILE A 225 -0.52 -20.95 11.20
CA ILE A 225 -0.84 -21.76 12.40
C ILE A 225 -1.02 -20.88 13.65
N SER A 226 -0.32 -19.74 13.73
CA SER A 226 -0.51 -18.76 14.82
C SER A 226 -1.78 -17.89 14.64
N GLY A 227 -2.62 -18.19 13.63
CA GLY A 227 -3.91 -17.53 13.40
C GLY A 227 -3.83 -16.30 12.49
N LYS A 228 -2.68 -16.04 11.83
CA LYS A 228 -2.52 -14.94 10.90
C LYS A 228 -3.05 -15.29 9.51
N THR A 229 -3.64 -14.30 8.84
CA THR A 229 -4.08 -14.43 7.45
C THR A 229 -2.89 -14.18 6.51
N VAL A 230 -2.49 -15.21 5.78
CA VAL A 230 -1.30 -15.22 4.92
C VAL A 230 -1.71 -15.30 3.45
N ALA A 231 -1.26 -14.36 2.62
CA ALA A 231 -1.31 -14.46 1.16
C ALA A 231 0.06 -14.92 0.64
N LEU A 232 0.10 -16.08 0.00
CA LEU A 232 1.32 -16.67 -0.58
C LEU A 232 1.18 -16.72 -2.10
N PHE A 233 2.01 -15.92 -2.80
CA PHE A 233 2.15 -15.94 -4.25
C PHE A 233 3.41 -16.74 -4.61
N ASN A 234 3.24 -17.82 -5.35
CA ASN A 234 4.35 -18.65 -5.82
C ASN A 234 4.24 -18.86 -7.33
N MET A 235 5.19 -18.31 -8.07
CA MET A 235 5.20 -18.37 -9.54
C MET A 235 6.12 -19.45 -10.09
N GLU A 236 6.78 -20.22 -9.20
CA GLU A 236 7.75 -21.28 -9.59
C GLU A 236 7.19 -22.69 -9.37
N MET A 237 6.32 -22.87 -8.37
CA MET A 237 5.79 -24.18 -7.98
C MET A 237 4.28 -24.14 -7.86
N SER A 238 3.62 -25.28 -8.21
CA SER A 238 2.16 -25.39 -8.05
C SER A 238 1.73 -25.47 -6.56
N ALA A 239 0.47 -25.11 -6.30
CA ALA A 239 -0.11 -25.15 -4.96
C ALA A 239 -0.02 -26.56 -4.35
N GLU A 240 -0.19 -27.63 -5.14
CA GLU A 240 -0.09 -29.01 -4.68
C GLU A 240 1.35 -29.35 -4.24
N GLN A 241 2.37 -28.86 -4.98
CA GLN A 241 3.77 -29.07 -4.61
C GLN A 241 4.11 -28.35 -3.31
N LEU A 242 3.56 -27.15 -3.09
CA LEU A 242 3.72 -26.41 -1.84
C LEU A 242 3.01 -27.13 -0.69
N ALA A 243 1.77 -27.58 -0.90
CA ALA A 243 1.01 -28.35 0.07
C ALA A 243 1.76 -29.63 0.50
N MET A 244 2.35 -30.36 -0.46
CA MET A 244 3.16 -31.53 -0.17
C MET A 244 4.38 -31.21 0.73
N ARG A 245 5.03 -30.07 0.50
CA ARG A 245 6.15 -29.61 1.33
C ARG A 245 5.68 -29.18 2.73
N MET A 246 4.53 -28.51 2.83
CA MET A 246 3.94 -28.16 4.14
C MET A 246 3.56 -29.41 4.93
N LEU A 247 2.94 -30.41 4.30
CA LEU A 247 2.63 -31.71 4.93
C LEU A 247 3.89 -32.42 5.41
N SER A 248 4.95 -32.40 4.60
CA SER A 248 6.26 -32.96 5.01
C SER A 248 6.80 -32.27 6.25
N SER A 249 6.74 -30.93 6.29
CA SER A 249 7.28 -30.13 7.40
C SER A 249 6.44 -30.27 8.67
N VAL A 250 5.12 -30.06 8.58
CA VAL A 250 4.19 -30.07 9.73
C VAL A 250 4.03 -31.49 10.29
N GLY A 251 3.90 -32.48 9.41
CA GLY A 251 3.76 -33.91 9.79
C GLY A 251 5.09 -34.57 10.14
N GLN A 252 6.23 -33.90 9.97
CA GLN A 252 7.57 -34.44 10.15
C GLN A 252 7.76 -35.76 9.39
N ILE A 253 7.34 -35.78 8.12
CA ILE A 253 7.40 -36.94 7.24
C ILE A 253 8.42 -36.64 6.14
N PHE A 254 9.31 -37.60 5.86
CA PHE A 254 10.27 -37.44 4.76
C PHE A 254 9.55 -37.23 3.42
N GLY A 255 9.94 -36.17 2.70
CA GLY A 255 9.33 -35.79 1.43
C GLY A 255 9.37 -36.92 0.37
N ASP A 256 10.41 -37.76 0.38
CA ASP A 256 10.53 -38.91 -0.53
C ASP A 256 9.46 -39.98 -0.27
N LYS A 257 9.05 -40.18 0.98
CA LYS A 257 7.94 -41.09 1.32
C LYS A 257 6.61 -40.55 0.78
N LEU A 258 6.36 -39.23 0.93
CA LEU A 258 5.17 -38.60 0.40
C LEU A 258 5.12 -38.66 -1.13
N LYS A 259 6.25 -38.43 -1.81
CA LYS A 259 6.34 -38.50 -3.26
C LYS A 259 6.18 -39.90 -3.82
N SER A 260 6.79 -40.91 -3.15
CA SER A 260 6.71 -42.31 -3.60
C SER A 260 5.42 -43.01 -3.16
N GLY A 261 4.61 -42.42 -2.26
CA GLY A 261 3.44 -43.04 -1.69
C GLY A 261 3.75 -44.17 -0.70
N ASN A 262 5.03 -44.41 -0.34
CA ASN A 262 5.42 -45.46 0.58
C ASN A 262 5.22 -45.01 2.03
N LEU A 263 3.94 -44.92 2.44
CA LEU A 263 3.51 -44.45 3.74
C LEU A 263 3.02 -45.63 4.59
N LYS A 264 3.53 -45.73 5.80
CA LYS A 264 3.03 -46.68 6.84
C LYS A 264 1.81 -46.09 7.53
N ASN A 265 1.07 -46.91 8.28
CA ASN A 265 -0.10 -46.45 9.04
C ASN A 265 0.21 -45.29 10.01
N GLU A 266 1.40 -45.25 10.59
CA GLU A 266 1.86 -44.12 11.43
C GLU A 266 2.10 -42.86 10.63
N ASP A 267 2.65 -42.97 9.42
CA ASP A 267 2.87 -41.83 8.53
C ASP A 267 1.51 -41.24 8.10
N TRP A 268 0.50 -42.11 7.82
CA TRP A 268 -0.86 -41.67 7.50
C TRP A 268 -1.54 -40.92 8.66
N LYS A 269 -1.34 -41.35 9.92
CA LYS A 269 -1.84 -40.60 11.09
C LYS A 269 -1.25 -39.20 11.13
N ARG A 270 0.07 -39.05 10.92
CA ARG A 270 0.77 -37.76 10.89
C ARG A 270 0.31 -36.89 9.72
N VAL A 271 0.06 -37.49 8.55
CA VAL A 271 -0.51 -36.78 7.40
C VAL A 271 -1.87 -36.18 7.76
N ASN A 272 -2.77 -36.98 8.36
CA ASN A 272 -4.10 -36.53 8.72
C ASN A 272 -4.07 -35.43 9.80
N GLU A 273 -3.19 -35.55 10.79
CA GLU A 273 -2.98 -34.51 11.82
C GLU A 273 -2.45 -33.20 11.19
N ALA A 274 -1.49 -33.32 10.24
CA ALA A 274 -0.96 -32.17 9.53
C ALA A 274 -2.04 -31.50 8.65
N ILE A 275 -2.88 -32.29 7.95
CA ILE A 275 -4.00 -31.78 7.17
C ILE A 275 -4.97 -31.02 8.08
N SER A 276 -5.40 -31.59 9.20
CA SER A 276 -6.29 -30.91 10.14
C SER A 276 -5.71 -29.57 10.59
N ARG A 277 -4.44 -29.53 10.98
CA ARG A 277 -3.79 -28.29 11.43
C ARG A 277 -3.68 -27.24 10.35
N LEU A 278 -3.44 -27.64 9.11
CA LEU A 278 -3.32 -26.71 7.97
C LEU A 278 -4.69 -26.25 7.45
N ALA A 279 -5.69 -27.13 7.46
CA ALA A 279 -7.04 -26.81 6.99
C ALA A 279 -7.72 -25.71 7.82
N ASP A 280 -7.40 -25.64 9.11
CA ASP A 280 -7.93 -24.61 10.02
C ASP A 280 -7.22 -23.25 9.87
N THR A 281 -6.19 -23.15 9.01
CA THR A 281 -5.43 -21.91 8.82
C THR A 281 -6.05 -20.99 7.76
N LYS A 282 -5.78 -19.69 7.89
CA LYS A 282 -6.18 -18.66 6.93
C LYS A 282 -5.05 -18.39 5.94
N MET A 283 -4.61 -19.43 5.22
CA MET A 283 -3.60 -19.34 4.19
C MET A 283 -4.23 -19.39 2.80
N TYR A 284 -3.94 -18.39 1.98
CA TYR A 284 -4.38 -18.29 0.59
C TYR A 284 -3.18 -18.40 -0.32
N ILE A 285 -3.20 -19.37 -1.23
CA ILE A 285 -2.09 -19.64 -2.16
C ILE A 285 -2.53 -19.28 -3.58
N ASP A 286 -1.67 -18.59 -4.29
CA ASP A 286 -1.82 -18.28 -5.70
C ASP A 286 -0.55 -18.72 -6.44
N ASP A 287 -0.69 -19.64 -7.38
CA ASP A 287 0.39 -20.22 -8.18
C ASP A 287 0.33 -19.80 -9.65
N THR A 288 -0.37 -18.70 -9.94
CA THR A 288 -0.44 -18.15 -11.30
C THR A 288 0.94 -17.65 -11.73
N ALA A 289 1.46 -18.22 -12.82
CA ALA A 289 2.74 -17.82 -13.39
C ALA A 289 2.62 -16.44 -14.10
N GLY A 290 3.69 -15.64 -14.01
CA GLY A 290 3.81 -14.39 -14.77
C GLY A 290 2.82 -13.29 -14.38
N MET A 291 2.41 -13.24 -13.12
CA MET A 291 1.54 -12.16 -12.62
C MET A 291 2.23 -10.81 -12.66
N THR A 292 1.45 -9.78 -12.95
CA THR A 292 1.85 -8.38 -12.82
C THR A 292 1.71 -7.91 -11.37
N ILE A 293 2.42 -6.85 -11.01
CA ILE A 293 2.27 -6.24 -9.67
C ILE A 293 0.86 -5.69 -9.43
N SER A 294 0.17 -5.25 -10.48
CA SER A 294 -1.21 -4.77 -10.40
C SER A 294 -2.18 -5.89 -10.02
N GLU A 295 -2.03 -7.08 -10.61
CA GLU A 295 -2.85 -8.26 -10.27
C GLU A 295 -2.60 -8.71 -8.83
N ILE A 296 -1.34 -8.76 -8.38
CA ILE A 296 -0.99 -9.06 -6.98
C ILE A 296 -1.68 -8.06 -6.04
N ARG A 297 -1.60 -6.77 -6.36
CA ARG A 297 -2.22 -5.70 -5.58
C ARG A 297 -3.74 -5.86 -5.51
N ALA A 298 -4.41 -6.12 -6.63
CA ALA A 298 -5.85 -6.32 -6.68
C ALA A 298 -6.30 -7.52 -5.83
N LYS A 299 -5.61 -8.66 -5.94
CA LYS A 299 -5.88 -9.86 -5.13
C LYS A 299 -5.66 -9.60 -3.63
N CYS A 300 -4.57 -8.92 -3.25
CA CYS A 300 -4.30 -8.56 -1.86
C CYS A 300 -5.36 -7.61 -1.28
N ARG A 301 -5.80 -6.59 -2.04
CA ARG A 301 -6.89 -5.69 -1.62
C ARG A 301 -8.19 -6.44 -1.39
N ARG A 302 -8.52 -7.38 -2.27
CA ARG A 302 -9.70 -8.22 -2.12
C ARG A 302 -9.64 -9.04 -0.84
N LEU A 303 -8.51 -9.68 -0.54
CA LEU A 303 -8.31 -10.42 0.72
C LEU A 303 -8.40 -9.50 1.93
N ALA A 304 -7.75 -8.34 1.89
CA ALA A 304 -7.78 -7.35 2.98
C ALA A 304 -9.19 -6.82 3.27
N SER A 305 -10.10 -6.81 2.27
CA SER A 305 -11.49 -6.39 2.43
C SER A 305 -12.42 -7.49 2.96
N MET A 306 -11.96 -8.74 3.02
CA MET A 306 -12.73 -9.84 3.60
C MET A 306 -12.80 -9.75 5.13
N LYS A 307 -13.72 -10.50 5.73
CA LYS A 307 -13.97 -10.49 7.20
C LYS A 307 -12.70 -10.79 8.02
N ASP A 308 -11.86 -11.68 7.51
CA ASP A 308 -10.63 -12.10 8.20
C ASP A 308 -9.44 -11.15 7.99
N GLY A 309 -9.56 -10.22 7.05
CA GLY A 309 -8.50 -9.29 6.70
C GLY A 309 -7.28 -9.95 6.05
N LEU A 310 -6.14 -9.25 6.06
CA LEU A 310 -4.85 -9.73 5.58
C LEU A 310 -3.76 -9.28 6.55
N ASP A 311 -2.94 -10.21 7.04
CA ASP A 311 -1.86 -9.91 8.00
C ASP A 311 -0.47 -9.87 7.35
N VAL A 312 -0.20 -10.70 6.34
CA VAL A 312 1.12 -10.79 5.70
C VAL A 312 1.02 -11.25 4.25
N ILE A 313 1.92 -10.73 3.41
CA ILE A 313 2.06 -11.11 1.99
C ILE A 313 3.43 -11.74 1.80
N ILE A 314 3.49 -12.89 1.12
CA ILE A 314 4.74 -13.58 0.77
C ILE A 314 4.76 -13.83 -0.73
N ILE A 315 5.88 -13.51 -1.39
CA ILE A 315 6.03 -13.61 -2.84
C ILE A 315 7.30 -14.38 -3.17
N ASP A 316 7.16 -15.53 -3.86
CA ASP A 316 8.25 -16.38 -4.33
C ASP A 316 8.23 -16.44 -5.87
N TYR A 317 9.13 -15.77 -6.56
CA TYR A 317 10.10 -14.77 -6.16
C TYR A 317 9.99 -13.52 -7.04
N LEU A 318 10.49 -12.42 -6.58
CA LEU A 318 10.36 -11.09 -7.15
C LEU A 318 10.68 -11.02 -8.65
N GLN A 319 11.72 -11.75 -9.09
CA GLN A 319 12.15 -11.75 -10.49
C GLN A 319 11.20 -12.49 -11.45
N LEU A 320 10.15 -13.16 -10.99
CA LEU A 320 9.13 -13.76 -11.86
C LEU A 320 7.92 -12.85 -12.07
N ILE A 321 7.83 -11.75 -11.31
CA ILE A 321 6.80 -10.74 -11.53
C ILE A 321 7.05 -10.07 -12.88
N GLN A 322 5.99 -9.90 -13.66
CA GLN A 322 6.06 -9.15 -14.91
C GLN A 322 6.04 -7.65 -14.63
N GLY A 323 7.01 -6.95 -15.20
CA GLY A 323 7.03 -5.48 -15.21
C GLY A 323 6.01 -4.89 -16.18
N THR A 324 5.82 -3.58 -16.11
CA THR A 324 5.00 -2.85 -17.09
C THR A 324 5.71 -2.81 -18.46
N ASP A 325 4.94 -2.72 -19.54
CA ASP A 325 5.48 -2.60 -20.92
C ASP A 325 6.42 -1.40 -21.09
N ARG A 326 6.33 -0.42 -20.18
CA ARG A 326 7.17 0.79 -20.18
C ARG A 326 8.67 0.50 -20.09
N TYR A 327 9.08 -0.56 -19.39
CA TYR A 327 10.49 -0.91 -19.15
C TYR A 327 10.88 -2.24 -19.79
N LYS A 328 10.06 -2.75 -20.71
CA LYS A 328 10.27 -4.03 -21.39
C LYS A 328 11.67 -4.09 -22.02
N GLY A 329 12.45 -5.10 -21.59
CA GLY A 329 13.83 -5.28 -22.03
C GLY A 329 14.90 -4.60 -21.19
N ASN A 330 14.55 -3.80 -20.19
CA ASN A 330 15.48 -3.25 -19.20
C ASN A 330 15.21 -3.87 -17.82
N ARG A 331 15.79 -5.04 -17.58
CA ARG A 331 15.54 -5.84 -16.37
C ARG A 331 15.82 -5.10 -15.07
N VAL A 332 16.84 -4.25 -15.03
CA VAL A 332 17.17 -3.45 -13.84
C VAL A 332 16.05 -2.48 -13.50
N GLN A 333 15.48 -1.79 -14.51
CA GLN A 333 14.38 -0.86 -14.30
C GLN A 333 13.06 -1.58 -13.95
N GLU A 334 12.78 -2.74 -14.55
CA GLU A 334 11.63 -3.57 -14.21
C GLU A 334 11.67 -3.97 -12.72
N VAL A 335 12.82 -4.50 -12.25
CA VAL A 335 13.00 -4.91 -10.86
C VAL A 335 12.92 -3.71 -9.90
N THR A 336 13.43 -2.54 -10.32
CA THR A 336 13.30 -1.28 -9.57
C THR A 336 11.83 -0.88 -9.38
N GLU A 337 11.06 -0.92 -10.46
CA GLU A 337 9.63 -0.60 -10.41
C GLU A 337 8.87 -1.58 -9.52
N ILE A 338 9.14 -2.88 -9.65
CA ILE A 338 8.51 -3.93 -8.85
C ILE A 338 8.81 -3.73 -7.37
N SER A 339 10.09 -3.51 -7.00
CA SER A 339 10.51 -3.28 -5.61
C SER A 339 9.77 -2.11 -4.97
N ARG A 340 9.76 -0.94 -5.65
CA ARG A 340 9.04 0.26 -5.20
C ARG A 340 7.54 0.01 -5.03
N ASN A 341 6.93 -0.71 -5.98
CA ASN A 341 5.51 -1.05 -5.91
C ASN A 341 5.20 -2.01 -4.76
N LEU A 342 6.07 -2.96 -4.44
CA LEU A 342 5.92 -3.85 -3.28
C LEU A 342 6.01 -3.06 -1.95
N LYS A 343 6.94 -2.11 -1.84
CA LYS A 343 7.01 -1.20 -0.69
C LYS A 343 5.74 -0.36 -0.57
N THR A 344 5.25 0.16 -1.69
CA THR A 344 3.98 0.91 -1.73
C THR A 344 2.80 0.04 -1.29
N LEU A 345 2.76 -1.23 -1.71
CA LEU A 345 1.72 -2.19 -1.32
C LEU A 345 1.74 -2.45 0.20
N ALA A 346 2.93 -2.64 0.79
CA ALA A 346 3.09 -2.80 2.24
C ALA A 346 2.52 -1.59 3.00
N MET A 347 2.83 -0.37 2.56
CA MET A 347 2.35 0.87 3.17
C MET A 347 0.84 1.07 2.98
N GLU A 348 0.30 0.72 1.82
CA GLU A 348 -1.11 0.87 1.47
C GLU A 348 -2.00 -0.04 2.32
N LEU A 349 -1.64 -1.33 2.39
CA LEU A 349 -2.40 -2.33 3.13
C LEU A 349 -2.03 -2.38 4.61
N LYS A 350 -0.94 -1.71 5.02
CA LYS A 350 -0.39 -1.70 6.39
C LYS A 350 -0.07 -3.12 6.89
N VAL A 351 0.53 -3.92 6.02
CA VAL A 351 0.99 -5.29 6.31
C VAL A 351 2.46 -5.44 5.93
N PRO A 352 3.22 -6.35 6.56
CA PRO A 352 4.53 -6.73 6.08
C PRO A 352 4.43 -7.49 4.75
N VAL A 353 5.34 -7.17 3.82
CA VAL A 353 5.52 -7.87 2.55
C VAL A 353 6.87 -8.56 2.55
N ILE A 354 6.87 -9.87 2.43
CA ILE A 354 8.08 -10.69 2.30
C ILE A 354 8.25 -11.04 0.82
N ALA A 355 9.31 -10.55 0.19
CA ALA A 355 9.63 -10.90 -1.18
C ALA A 355 10.94 -11.69 -1.26
N LEU A 356 10.90 -12.81 -1.95
CA LEU A 356 12.07 -13.63 -2.17
C LEU A 356 12.88 -13.10 -3.35
N SER A 357 14.19 -13.08 -3.22
CA SER A 357 15.12 -12.63 -4.28
C SER A 357 16.22 -13.64 -4.51
N GLN A 358 16.68 -13.73 -5.75
CA GLN A 358 17.84 -14.54 -6.10
C GLN A 358 19.12 -13.71 -6.07
N LEU A 359 20.15 -14.21 -5.38
CA LEU A 359 21.47 -13.57 -5.36
C LEU A 359 22.24 -13.80 -6.67
N SER A 360 23.06 -12.82 -7.03
CA SER A 360 23.91 -12.88 -8.21
C SER A 360 24.97 -14.01 -8.10
N ARG A 361 25.48 -14.47 -9.27
CA ARG A 361 26.54 -15.50 -9.30
C ARG A 361 27.87 -15.02 -8.72
N SER A 362 28.07 -13.73 -8.53
CA SER A 362 29.29 -13.14 -7.98
C SER A 362 29.61 -13.58 -6.54
N VAL A 363 28.60 -14.07 -5.79
CA VAL A 363 28.81 -14.65 -4.44
C VAL A 363 29.80 -15.84 -4.46
N GLU A 364 29.84 -16.60 -5.56
CA GLU A 364 30.69 -17.80 -5.74
C GLU A 364 32.04 -17.47 -6.38
N GLY A 365 32.37 -16.19 -6.61
CA GLY A 365 33.59 -15.76 -7.30
C GLY A 365 34.89 -16.01 -6.51
N LYS A 366 35.99 -16.36 -7.22
CA LYS A 366 37.34 -16.57 -6.69
C LYS A 366 37.92 -15.27 -6.09
N GLY A 367 37.64 -14.96 -4.86
CA GLY A 367 38.18 -13.74 -4.19
C GLY A 367 37.60 -13.48 -2.81
N ARG A 368 36.55 -14.16 -2.44
CA ARG A 368 35.95 -14.04 -1.10
C ARG A 368 36.36 -15.24 -0.25
N LYS A 369 37.04 -14.94 0.88
CA LYS A 369 37.49 -15.98 1.85
C LYS A 369 36.34 -16.77 2.46
N ASP A 370 35.09 -16.23 2.49
CA ASP A 370 33.98 -16.75 3.30
C ASP A 370 32.72 -17.12 2.52
N ASN A 371 32.62 -16.82 1.21
CA ASN A 371 31.41 -16.98 0.37
C ASN A 371 30.11 -16.46 1.04
N ARG A 372 30.24 -15.55 2.00
CA ARG A 372 29.10 -14.91 2.66
C ARG A 372 28.50 -13.85 1.73
N PRO A 373 27.18 -13.88 1.50
CA PRO A 373 26.53 -12.85 0.71
C PRO A 373 26.57 -11.48 1.42
N ILE A 374 26.67 -10.42 0.62
CA ILE A 374 26.61 -9.02 1.05
C ILE A 374 25.55 -8.29 0.23
N LEU A 375 25.12 -7.10 0.68
CA LEU A 375 24.04 -6.34 0.03
C LEU A 375 24.28 -6.11 -1.47
N SER A 376 25.52 -5.85 -1.89
CA SER A 376 25.86 -5.68 -3.30
C SER A 376 25.65 -6.95 -4.17
N ASP A 377 25.40 -8.11 -3.57
CA ASP A 377 25.09 -9.35 -4.31
C ASP A 377 23.61 -9.42 -4.76
N LEU A 378 22.78 -8.49 -4.32
CA LEU A 378 21.43 -8.24 -4.84
C LEU A 378 21.45 -7.58 -6.24
N ARG A 379 22.48 -7.75 -7.02
CA ARG A 379 23.08 -6.99 -8.11
C ARG A 379 22.22 -6.55 -9.30
N GLU A 380 21.06 -7.08 -9.55
CA GLU A 380 20.18 -6.58 -10.63
C GLU A 380 19.28 -5.43 -10.16
N SER A 381 19.49 -4.95 -8.92
CA SER A 381 18.59 -4.00 -8.30
C SER A 381 19.23 -3.31 -7.07
N GLY A 382 20.09 -2.33 -7.30
CA GLY A 382 20.49 -1.38 -6.26
C GLY A 382 19.28 -0.71 -5.58
N SER A 383 18.13 -0.76 -6.22
CA SER A 383 16.85 -0.28 -5.70
C SER A 383 16.21 -1.20 -4.66
N ILE A 384 16.36 -2.53 -4.75
CA ILE A 384 15.84 -3.44 -3.70
C ILE A 384 16.49 -3.12 -2.36
N GLU A 385 17.80 -2.81 -2.36
CA GLU A 385 18.52 -2.40 -1.15
C GLU A 385 17.97 -1.09 -0.57
N GLN A 386 17.54 -0.15 -1.42
CA GLN A 386 17.01 1.15 -0.99
C GLN A 386 15.56 1.07 -0.51
N ASP A 387 14.74 0.19 -1.12
CA ASP A 387 13.32 0.07 -0.80
C ASP A 387 13.05 -0.86 0.39
N ALA A 388 13.95 -1.84 0.65
CA ALA A 388 13.78 -2.83 1.70
C ALA A 388 14.09 -2.26 3.10
N ASP A 389 13.25 -2.59 4.07
CA ASP A 389 13.50 -2.28 5.49
C ASP A 389 14.39 -3.35 6.13
N ILE A 390 14.21 -4.62 5.72
CA ILE A 390 14.97 -5.77 6.22
C ILE A 390 15.46 -6.61 5.04
N VAL A 391 16.73 -6.95 5.03
CA VAL A 391 17.31 -7.91 4.09
C VAL A 391 17.88 -9.10 4.85
N ALA A 392 17.26 -10.27 4.67
CA ALA A 392 17.71 -11.54 5.23
C ALA A 392 18.40 -12.38 4.13
N MET A 393 19.64 -12.77 4.34
CA MET A 393 20.40 -13.57 3.40
C MET A 393 20.60 -14.98 3.94
N LEU A 394 20.15 -15.98 3.16
CA LEU A 394 20.33 -17.39 3.49
C LEU A 394 21.64 -17.89 2.91
N THR A 395 22.44 -18.55 3.76
CA THR A 395 23.67 -19.22 3.34
C THR A 395 23.81 -20.54 4.06
N CYS A 396 24.50 -21.49 3.46
CA CYS A 396 24.80 -22.79 4.04
C CYS A 396 26.31 -22.99 4.08
N LYS A 397 26.85 -23.38 5.24
CA LYS A 397 28.25 -23.74 5.40
C LYS A 397 28.31 -25.15 5.99
N ILE A 398 28.75 -26.11 5.17
CA ILE A 398 29.00 -27.52 5.57
C ILE A 398 27.82 -28.10 6.40
N GLY A 399 26.64 -28.20 5.78
CA GLY A 399 25.44 -28.82 6.40
C GLY A 399 24.74 -27.97 7.49
N LYS A 400 25.18 -26.74 7.75
CA LYS A 400 24.51 -25.80 8.64
C LYS A 400 23.98 -24.59 7.86
N TYR A 401 22.71 -24.29 8.03
CA TYR A 401 22.06 -23.12 7.45
C TYR A 401 22.23 -21.91 8.38
N PHE A 402 22.57 -20.77 7.81
CA PHE A 402 22.67 -19.50 8.50
C PHE A 402 21.78 -18.47 7.83
N ILE A 403 21.15 -17.63 8.66
CA ILE A 403 20.41 -16.46 8.21
C ILE A 403 21.23 -15.23 8.62
N LEU A 404 21.64 -14.44 7.64
CA LEU A 404 22.28 -13.14 7.87
C LEU A 404 21.22 -12.07 7.65
N CYS A 405 20.81 -11.40 8.73
CA CYS A 405 19.91 -10.25 8.63
C CYS A 405 20.72 -8.97 8.56
N HIS A 406 20.43 -8.16 7.54
CA HIS A 406 20.87 -6.77 7.48
C HIS A 406 19.61 -5.91 7.64
N SER A 407 19.53 -5.17 8.74
CA SER A 407 18.56 -4.07 8.89
C SER A 407 19.30 -2.77 8.59
N LEU A 408 18.72 -1.92 7.79
CA LEU A 408 19.31 -0.63 7.44
C LEU A 408 19.44 0.32 8.64
N ASP A 409 18.69 0.08 9.72
CA ASP A 409 18.68 0.89 10.93
C ASP A 409 19.56 0.36 12.09
N ILE A 410 20.18 -0.81 11.97
CA ILE A 410 21.03 -1.38 13.03
C ILE A 410 22.48 -1.00 12.76
N LYS A 411 23.07 -0.22 13.70
CA LYS A 411 24.49 0.13 13.67
C LYS A 411 25.41 -1.10 13.62
N PRO A 412 26.60 -1.01 12.99
CA PRO A 412 27.49 -2.15 12.70
C PRO A 412 27.97 -2.97 13.90
N LYS A 413 27.70 -2.55 15.15
CA LYS A 413 28.14 -3.26 16.36
C LYS A 413 27.31 -4.51 16.71
N ASP A 414 26.11 -4.66 16.14
CA ASP A 414 25.19 -5.76 16.49
C ASP A 414 25.13 -6.86 15.42
N LYS A 415 26.19 -7.02 14.63
CA LYS A 415 26.31 -8.11 13.66
C LYS A 415 26.53 -9.46 14.35
N ALA A 416 25.48 -9.93 15.04
CA ALA A 416 25.46 -11.29 15.55
C ALA A 416 25.11 -12.24 14.41
N GLY A 417 26.07 -13.05 13.97
CA GLY A 417 25.81 -14.19 13.12
C GLY A 417 24.88 -15.15 13.87
N LEU A 418 23.73 -15.46 13.28
CA LEU A 418 22.82 -16.48 13.78
C LEU A 418 23.42 -17.86 13.51
N HIS A 419 23.82 -18.58 14.55
CA HIS A 419 24.24 -19.99 14.52
C HIS A 419 23.04 -20.87 14.76
#